data_f5aa5b32cbe8aa29ca40e91cf2b4f00e
#
_entry.id   f5aa5b32cbe8aa29ca40e91cf2b4f00e
#
_cell.length_a   1.000
_cell.length_b   1.000
_cell.length_c   1.000
_cell.angle_alpha   90.00
_cell.angle_beta   90.00
_cell.angle_gamma   90.00
#
_symmetry.space_group_name_H-M   'P 1'
#
loop_
_entity.id
_entity.type
_entity.pdbx_description
1 polymer ?
#
loop_
_entity_poly.entity_id
_entity_poly.type
_entity_poly.pdbx_seq_one_letter_code
_entity_poly.pdbx_strand_id
1 'polypeptide(L)'
;MENKTILITGAAGYIGGTFAYEALKRGYKVIGLDNFSNSNKKNITLIKKTFPEHFTFYEIDLLDNNLIEKLKRHTDIHSVFHFAALKSVPESEKNPDLYIKNNIQGTKQLLSLVQAHSIKRIIFSSSAAVYGDQDIQPIKETVVLSPKSVYAQTKKLSEELIKKQTQADQLKAISLRYFNPIGAHEDYVITDNFEGTNGNIMAMLIRVATGLEEKLNIFGND
;
A
#
# COMPACT_ATOMS: atom_id res chain seq x y z
N MET A 1 17.33 -4.28 -17.92
CA MET A 1 16.46 -3.66 -16.87
C MET A 1 17.21 -3.55 -15.53
N GLU A 2 18.47 -3.81 -15.59
CA GLU A 2 19.34 -3.93 -14.41
C GLU A 2 19.66 -2.56 -13.81
N ASN A 3 19.74 -2.51 -12.49
CA ASN A 3 20.17 -1.37 -11.68
C ASN A 3 19.20 -0.18 -11.48
N LYS A 4 17.89 -0.30 -11.77
CA LYS A 4 16.96 0.79 -11.43
C LYS A 4 16.63 0.74 -9.95
N THR A 5 16.65 1.91 -9.31
CA THR A 5 16.23 2.08 -7.92
C THR A 5 14.73 2.37 -7.87
N ILE A 6 13.97 1.64 -7.06
CA ILE A 6 12.55 1.90 -6.81
C ILE A 6 12.33 2.21 -5.33
N LEU A 7 11.40 3.10 -5.06
CA LEU A 7 10.96 3.46 -3.71
C LEU A 7 9.63 2.77 -3.42
N ILE A 8 9.54 2.08 -2.30
CA ILE A 8 8.35 1.35 -1.86
C ILE A 8 7.94 1.86 -0.49
N THR A 9 6.75 2.42 -0.36
CA THR A 9 6.17 2.74 0.95
C THR A 9 5.25 1.62 1.39
N GLY A 10 5.15 1.35 2.69
CA GLY A 10 4.44 0.18 3.20
C GLY A 10 5.22 -1.13 2.95
N ALA A 11 6.56 -1.03 2.88
CA ALA A 11 7.44 -2.13 2.49
C ALA A 11 7.48 -3.30 3.49
N ALA A 12 7.04 -3.11 4.73
CA ALA A 12 6.95 -4.18 5.73
C ALA A 12 5.60 -4.92 5.69
N GLY A 13 4.58 -4.35 5.02
CA GLY A 13 3.27 -4.97 4.86
C GLY A 13 3.26 -6.14 3.87
N TYR A 14 2.14 -6.85 3.80
CA TYR A 14 1.98 -8.02 2.93
C TYR A 14 2.23 -7.71 1.44
N ILE A 15 1.47 -6.77 0.85
CA ILE A 15 1.60 -6.44 -0.58
C ILE A 15 2.95 -5.77 -0.85
N GLY A 16 3.32 -4.76 -0.04
CA GLY A 16 4.57 -4.01 -0.23
C GLY A 16 5.81 -4.88 -0.04
N GLY A 17 5.81 -5.77 0.96
CA GLY A 17 6.90 -6.71 1.21
C GLY A 17 7.05 -7.75 0.12
N THR A 18 5.93 -8.34 -0.33
CA THR A 18 5.93 -9.29 -1.46
C THR A 18 6.48 -8.62 -2.73
N PHE A 19 6.01 -7.42 -3.02
CA PHE A 19 6.51 -6.66 -4.17
C PHE A 19 7.98 -6.29 -4.04
N ALA A 20 8.44 -5.89 -2.84
CA ALA A 20 9.84 -5.58 -2.58
C ALA A 20 10.74 -6.80 -2.81
N TYR A 21 10.34 -7.96 -2.29
CA TYR A 21 11.07 -9.22 -2.45
C TYR A 21 11.17 -9.62 -3.92
N GLU A 22 10.06 -9.60 -4.67
CA GLU A 22 10.03 -9.91 -6.09
C GLU A 22 10.83 -8.92 -6.97
N ALA A 23 10.79 -7.64 -6.64
CA ALA A 23 11.59 -6.64 -7.35
C ALA A 23 13.08 -6.88 -7.15
N LEU A 24 13.51 -7.23 -5.92
CA LEU A 24 14.89 -7.58 -5.60
C LEU A 24 15.34 -8.85 -6.32
N LYS A 25 14.51 -9.89 -6.36
CA LYS A 25 14.77 -11.12 -7.16
C LYS A 25 15.02 -10.79 -8.64
N ARG A 26 14.40 -9.74 -9.17
CA ARG A 26 14.54 -9.29 -10.56
C ARG A 26 15.67 -8.28 -10.79
N GLY A 27 16.52 -8.05 -9.79
CA GLY A 27 17.71 -7.20 -9.90
C GLY A 27 17.47 -5.70 -9.75
N TYR A 28 16.30 -5.30 -9.24
CA TYR A 28 16.09 -3.89 -8.84
C TYR A 28 16.81 -3.59 -7.53
N LYS A 29 17.22 -2.32 -7.36
CA LYS A 29 17.53 -1.78 -6.03
C LYS A 29 16.26 -1.25 -5.40
N VAL A 30 16.03 -1.56 -4.13
CA VAL A 30 14.80 -1.18 -3.43
C VAL A 30 15.12 -0.32 -2.21
N ILE A 31 14.46 0.83 -2.14
CA ILE A 31 14.37 1.66 -0.92
C ILE A 31 13.00 1.40 -0.33
N GLY A 32 12.94 0.77 0.84
CA GLY A 32 11.70 0.50 1.57
C GLY A 32 11.47 1.51 2.68
N LEU A 33 10.24 2.02 2.78
CA LEU A 33 9.76 2.87 3.87
C LEU A 33 8.59 2.21 4.58
N ASP A 34 8.63 2.19 5.92
CA ASP A 34 7.51 1.73 6.76
C ASP A 34 7.67 2.27 8.18
N ASN A 35 6.57 2.53 8.88
CA ASN A 35 6.58 2.96 10.29
C ASN A 35 6.15 1.85 11.26
N PHE A 36 5.89 0.65 10.73
CA PHE A 36 5.41 -0.53 11.46
C PHE A 36 4.09 -0.33 12.24
N SER A 37 3.28 0.67 11.90
CA SER A 37 2.01 0.91 12.60
C SER A 37 1.00 -0.24 12.46
N ASN A 38 1.02 -0.98 11.35
CA ASN A 38 0.15 -2.14 11.10
C ASN A 38 0.86 -3.29 10.36
N SER A 39 2.19 -3.31 10.46
CA SER A 39 3.06 -4.33 9.87
C SER A 39 4.08 -4.80 10.92
N ASN A 40 4.93 -5.76 10.59
CA ASN A 40 5.95 -6.26 11.52
C ASN A 40 7.34 -6.32 10.89
N LYS A 41 8.35 -6.45 11.76
CA LYS A 41 9.76 -6.46 11.35
C LYS A 41 10.21 -7.74 10.65
N LYS A 42 9.42 -8.83 10.70
CA LYS A 42 9.83 -10.14 10.16
C LYS A 42 10.13 -10.07 8.66
N ASN A 43 9.22 -9.47 7.87
CA ASN A 43 9.39 -9.32 6.42
C ASN A 43 10.66 -8.53 6.10
N ILE A 44 10.89 -7.41 6.77
CA ILE A 44 12.07 -6.56 6.57
C ILE A 44 13.36 -7.28 6.96
N THR A 45 13.37 -7.99 8.08
CA THR A 45 14.52 -8.78 8.53
C THR A 45 14.91 -9.82 7.49
N LEU A 46 13.91 -10.53 6.94
CA LEU A 46 14.13 -11.51 5.90
C LEU A 46 14.69 -10.87 4.62
N ILE A 47 14.06 -9.80 4.13
CA ILE A 47 14.49 -9.12 2.90
C ILE A 47 15.91 -8.60 3.04
N LYS A 48 16.26 -7.98 4.18
CA LYS A 48 17.63 -7.51 4.45
C LYS A 48 18.66 -8.64 4.47
N LYS A 49 18.29 -9.78 5.04
CA LYS A 49 19.17 -10.97 5.06
C LYS A 49 19.40 -11.54 3.66
N THR A 50 18.36 -11.56 2.82
CA THR A 50 18.41 -12.17 1.49
C THR A 50 19.08 -11.26 0.45
N PHE A 51 18.89 -9.94 0.56
CA PHE A 51 19.37 -8.94 -0.40
C PHE A 51 20.12 -7.78 0.25
N PRO A 52 21.21 -8.03 1.00
CA PRO A 52 21.89 -7.02 1.82
C PRO A 52 22.42 -5.83 1.01
N GLU A 53 22.87 -6.05 -0.22
CA GLU A 53 23.48 -5.01 -1.07
C GLU A 53 22.47 -4.22 -1.90
N HIS A 54 21.23 -4.73 -2.05
CA HIS A 54 20.24 -4.15 -2.95
C HIS A 54 19.01 -3.59 -2.23
N PHE A 55 18.91 -3.80 -0.91
CA PHE A 55 17.79 -3.35 -0.09
C PHE A 55 18.22 -2.35 0.97
N THR A 56 17.77 -1.11 0.85
CA THR A 56 17.89 -0.09 1.88
C THR A 56 16.54 0.14 2.53
N PHE A 57 16.47 0.13 3.86
CA PHE A 57 15.21 0.30 4.59
C PHE A 57 15.32 1.45 5.60
N TYR A 58 14.27 2.26 5.62
CA TYR A 58 14.05 3.32 6.60
C TYR A 58 12.80 3.03 7.41
N GLU A 59 12.94 2.93 8.72
CA GLU A 59 11.83 2.99 9.66
C GLU A 59 11.42 4.45 9.80
N ILE A 60 10.38 4.85 9.06
CA ILE A 60 9.95 6.25 8.96
C ILE A 60 8.46 6.34 8.64
N ASP A 61 7.80 7.33 9.25
CA ASP A 61 6.45 7.72 8.90
C ASP A 61 6.46 8.67 7.69
N LEU A 62 5.49 8.51 6.78
CA LEU A 62 5.33 9.45 5.67
C LEU A 62 5.01 10.88 6.14
N LEU A 63 4.47 11.02 7.35
CA LEU A 63 4.19 12.31 7.98
C LEU A 63 5.41 12.96 8.63
N ASP A 64 6.58 12.32 8.60
CA ASP A 64 7.81 12.92 9.13
C ASP A 64 8.23 14.13 8.28
N ASN A 65 8.32 15.29 8.91
CA ASN A 65 8.72 16.54 8.26
C ASN A 65 10.11 16.47 7.62
N ASN A 66 10.95 15.54 8.06
CA ASN A 66 12.31 15.34 7.54
C ASN A 66 12.37 14.25 6.44
N LEU A 67 11.22 13.75 5.94
CA LEU A 67 11.17 12.67 4.95
C LEU A 67 12.07 12.94 3.74
N ILE A 68 11.97 14.13 3.14
CA ILE A 68 12.75 14.51 1.96
C ILE A 68 14.23 14.57 2.30
N GLU A 69 14.59 15.19 3.42
CA GLU A 69 15.98 15.33 3.85
C GLU A 69 16.63 13.97 4.14
N LYS A 70 15.91 13.05 4.77
CA LYS A 70 16.40 11.69 5.04
C LYS A 70 16.67 10.88 3.77
N LEU A 71 15.97 11.19 2.69
CA LEU A 71 16.13 10.50 1.40
C LEU A 71 16.99 11.27 0.39
N LYS A 72 17.50 12.45 0.72
CA LYS A 72 18.23 13.32 -0.22
C LYS A 72 19.42 12.69 -0.92
N ARG A 73 20.05 11.69 -0.32
CA ARG A 73 21.17 10.95 -0.92
C ARG A 73 20.78 10.04 -2.07
N HIS A 74 19.47 9.73 -2.21
CA HIS A 74 18.95 8.86 -3.25
C HIS A 74 18.47 9.70 -4.43
N THR A 75 19.39 10.06 -5.32
CA THR A 75 19.13 10.98 -6.45
C THR A 75 18.58 10.30 -7.70
N ASP A 76 18.63 8.97 -7.78
CA ASP A 76 18.22 8.19 -8.96
C ASP A 76 17.10 7.22 -8.61
N ILE A 77 15.96 7.74 -8.17
CA ILE A 77 14.74 6.95 -7.92
C ILE A 77 13.92 6.92 -9.21
N HIS A 78 13.87 5.75 -9.84
CA HIS A 78 13.16 5.57 -11.11
C HIS A 78 11.65 5.64 -10.98
N SER A 79 11.09 5.06 -9.90
CA SER A 79 9.63 5.00 -9.67
C SER A 79 9.31 4.80 -8.19
N VAL A 80 8.09 5.19 -7.83
CA VAL A 80 7.51 4.99 -6.49
C VAL A 80 6.36 3.99 -6.57
N PHE A 81 6.32 3.06 -5.60
CA PHE A 81 5.20 2.16 -5.34
C PHE A 81 4.62 2.49 -3.97
N HIS A 82 3.42 3.03 -3.96
CA HIS A 82 2.80 3.56 -2.74
C HIS A 82 1.77 2.58 -2.18
N PHE A 83 2.21 1.73 -1.23
CA PHE A 83 1.36 0.76 -0.53
C PHE A 83 1.00 1.19 0.90
N ALA A 84 1.74 2.13 1.49
CA ALA A 84 1.49 2.60 2.85
C ALA A 84 0.10 3.24 2.98
N ALA A 85 -0.74 2.65 3.82
CA ALA A 85 -2.05 3.19 4.20
C ALA A 85 -2.63 2.40 5.38
N LEU A 86 -3.49 3.03 6.15
CA LEU A 86 -4.45 2.34 7.01
C LEU A 86 -5.57 1.77 6.11
N LYS A 87 -5.99 0.50 6.34
CA LYS A 87 -6.82 -0.25 5.39
C LYS A 87 -8.13 -0.82 5.96
N SER A 88 -8.35 -0.75 7.25
CA SER A 88 -9.53 -1.33 7.92
C SER A 88 -10.75 -0.43 7.73
N VAL A 89 -11.78 -0.92 7.02
CA VAL A 89 -13.04 -0.19 6.84
C VAL A 89 -13.73 0.07 8.18
N PRO A 90 -13.95 -0.93 9.07
CA PRO A 90 -14.59 -0.69 10.36
C PRO A 90 -13.83 0.29 11.27
N GLU A 91 -12.50 0.26 11.21
CA GLU A 91 -11.67 1.20 11.98
C GLU A 91 -11.76 2.61 11.42
N SER A 92 -11.85 2.77 10.11
CA SER A 92 -11.97 4.08 9.47
C SER A 92 -13.23 4.83 9.88
N GLU A 93 -14.34 4.12 10.13
CA GLU A 93 -15.59 4.71 10.61
C GLU A 93 -15.49 5.17 12.07
N LYS A 94 -14.68 4.47 12.87
CA LYS A 94 -14.45 4.83 14.29
C LYS A 94 -13.43 5.96 14.44
N ASN A 95 -12.45 6.05 13.55
CA ASN A 95 -11.31 6.97 13.63
C ASN A 95 -11.09 7.72 12.31
N PRO A 96 -12.07 8.49 11.80
CA PRO A 96 -11.99 9.13 10.48
C PRO A 96 -10.79 10.07 10.35
N ASP A 97 -10.51 10.88 11.35
CA ASP A 97 -9.40 11.84 11.34
C ASP A 97 -8.03 11.16 11.22
N LEU A 98 -7.87 10.01 11.87
CA LEU A 98 -6.66 9.20 11.76
C LEU A 98 -6.44 8.74 10.31
N TYR A 99 -7.50 8.26 9.65
CA TYR A 99 -7.45 7.81 8.26
C TYR A 99 -7.19 8.95 7.29
N ILE A 100 -7.85 10.09 7.47
CA ILE A 100 -7.61 11.30 6.68
C ILE A 100 -6.16 11.75 6.83
N LYS A 101 -5.68 11.86 8.06
CA LYS A 101 -4.30 12.26 8.33
C LYS A 101 -3.30 11.28 7.73
N ASN A 102 -3.43 9.99 8.01
CA ASN A 102 -2.46 9.00 7.56
C ASN A 102 -2.49 8.83 6.03
N ASN A 103 -3.66 8.59 5.44
CA ASN A 103 -3.75 8.22 4.03
C ASN A 103 -3.64 9.44 3.09
N ILE A 104 -4.31 10.56 3.41
CA ILE A 104 -4.32 11.74 2.55
C ILE A 104 -3.08 12.60 2.77
N GLN A 105 -2.76 12.96 4.03
CA GLN A 105 -1.58 13.77 4.29
C GLN A 105 -0.29 12.99 3.96
N GLY A 106 -0.23 11.68 4.26
CA GLY A 106 0.87 10.82 3.87
C GLY A 106 1.07 10.78 2.35
N THR A 107 -0.02 10.68 1.56
CA THR A 107 0.05 10.78 0.09
C THR A 107 0.57 12.16 -0.35
N LYS A 108 0.12 13.25 0.27
CA LYS A 108 0.62 14.62 -0.05
C LYS A 108 2.12 14.74 0.21
N GLN A 109 2.60 14.27 1.36
CA GLN A 109 4.02 14.29 1.69
C GLN A 109 4.86 13.45 0.71
N LEU A 110 4.34 12.27 0.31
CA LEU A 110 4.98 11.45 -0.70
C LEU A 110 5.04 12.16 -2.06
N LEU A 111 3.99 12.87 -2.47
CA LEU A 111 3.98 13.65 -3.72
C LEU A 111 4.99 14.81 -3.66
N SER A 112 5.16 15.45 -2.50
CA SER A 112 6.22 16.45 -2.30
C SER A 112 7.61 15.84 -2.47
N LEU A 113 7.84 14.62 -1.95
CA LEU A 113 9.08 13.88 -2.16
C LEU A 113 9.27 13.51 -3.64
N VAL A 114 8.21 13.05 -4.31
CA VAL A 114 8.23 12.72 -5.75
C VAL A 114 8.68 13.93 -6.57
N GLN A 115 8.17 15.11 -6.26
CA GLN A 115 8.54 16.37 -6.91
C GLN A 115 9.99 16.75 -6.60
N ALA A 116 10.38 16.74 -5.32
CA ALA A 116 11.74 17.13 -4.88
C ALA A 116 12.83 16.25 -5.52
N HIS A 117 12.55 14.95 -5.74
CA HIS A 117 13.47 14.01 -6.39
C HIS A 117 13.25 13.88 -7.90
N SER A 118 12.37 14.69 -8.51
CA SER A 118 12.05 14.65 -9.94
C SER A 118 11.62 13.26 -10.44
N ILE A 119 10.97 12.47 -9.59
CA ILE A 119 10.51 11.12 -9.93
C ILE A 119 9.37 11.21 -10.94
N LYS A 120 9.42 10.39 -11.99
CA LYS A 120 8.49 10.49 -13.13
C LYS A 120 7.42 9.40 -13.15
N ARG A 121 7.41 8.46 -12.21
CA ARG A 121 6.48 7.34 -12.19
C ARG A 121 6.02 7.02 -10.77
N ILE A 122 4.71 6.89 -10.60
CA ILE A 122 4.10 6.43 -9.36
C ILE A 122 3.05 5.36 -9.64
N ILE A 123 3.11 4.28 -8.88
CA ILE A 123 2.07 3.26 -8.84
C ILE A 123 1.42 3.34 -7.46
N PHE A 124 0.11 3.55 -7.43
CA PHE A 124 -0.66 3.73 -6.22
C PHE A 124 -1.54 2.52 -5.92
N SER A 125 -1.45 2.00 -4.72
CA SER A 125 -2.34 0.98 -4.18
C SER A 125 -3.67 1.61 -3.80
N SER A 126 -4.62 1.64 -4.73
CA SER A 126 -5.99 2.04 -4.49
C SER A 126 -6.84 0.83 -4.07
N SER A 127 -8.15 0.93 -4.15
CA SER A 127 -9.08 -0.12 -3.71
C SER A 127 -10.33 -0.10 -4.58
N ALA A 128 -10.91 -1.27 -4.85
CA ALA A 128 -12.22 -1.38 -5.49
C ALA A 128 -13.34 -0.73 -4.66
N ALA A 129 -13.13 -0.53 -3.35
CA ALA A 129 -14.07 0.18 -2.49
C ALA A 129 -14.37 1.62 -2.96
N VAL A 130 -13.52 2.22 -3.81
CA VAL A 130 -13.79 3.54 -4.41
C VAL A 130 -14.99 3.55 -5.35
N TYR A 131 -15.33 2.39 -5.93
CA TYR A 131 -16.49 2.27 -6.81
C TYR A 131 -17.82 2.43 -6.05
N GLY A 132 -17.89 2.00 -4.78
CA GLY A 132 -19.14 1.88 -4.04
C GLY A 132 -20.04 0.79 -4.64
N ASP A 133 -21.35 0.93 -4.40
CA ASP A 133 -22.34 0.01 -4.94
C ASP A 133 -22.57 0.32 -6.42
N GLN A 134 -22.45 -0.69 -7.26
CA GLN A 134 -22.64 -0.59 -8.72
C GLN A 134 -23.64 -1.66 -9.19
N ASP A 135 -24.69 -1.22 -9.84
CA ASP A 135 -25.75 -2.11 -10.36
C ASP A 135 -25.32 -2.92 -11.59
N ILE A 136 -24.33 -2.42 -12.33
CA ILE A 136 -23.88 -3.03 -13.61
C ILE A 136 -22.55 -3.74 -13.41
N GLN A 137 -22.54 -5.03 -13.78
CA GLN A 137 -21.36 -5.89 -13.77
C GLN A 137 -21.00 -6.34 -15.20
N PRO A 138 -19.72 -6.49 -15.56
CA PRO A 138 -18.53 -6.13 -14.78
C PRO A 138 -18.35 -4.60 -14.64
N ILE A 139 -17.80 -4.16 -13.49
CA ILE A 139 -17.54 -2.75 -13.22
C ILE A 139 -16.40 -2.25 -14.12
N LYS A 140 -16.64 -1.18 -14.89
CA LYS A 140 -15.60 -0.53 -15.70
C LYS A 140 -14.86 0.54 -14.89
N GLU A 141 -13.57 0.77 -15.19
CA GLU A 141 -12.77 1.80 -14.52
C GLU A 141 -13.29 3.23 -14.73
N THR A 142 -14.16 3.43 -15.75
CA THR A 142 -14.72 4.73 -16.13
C THR A 142 -16.00 5.10 -15.38
N VAL A 143 -16.54 4.20 -14.52
CA VAL A 143 -17.75 4.52 -13.74
C VAL A 143 -17.49 5.66 -12.76
N VAL A 144 -18.56 6.36 -12.40
CA VAL A 144 -18.50 7.41 -11.38
C VAL A 144 -18.20 6.76 -10.03
N LEU A 145 -17.14 7.24 -9.37
CA LEU A 145 -16.72 6.73 -8.08
C LEU A 145 -17.64 7.23 -6.95
N SER A 146 -18.22 6.31 -6.19
CA SER A 146 -19.17 6.57 -5.10
C SER A 146 -18.76 5.85 -3.80
N PRO A 147 -17.61 6.21 -3.19
CA PRO A 147 -17.11 5.53 -2.00
C PRO A 147 -18.10 5.63 -0.84
N LYS A 148 -18.35 4.52 -0.13
CA LYS A 148 -19.32 4.43 0.96
C LYS A 148 -18.69 4.48 2.35
N SER A 149 -17.37 4.30 2.47
CA SER A 149 -16.66 4.33 3.75
C SER A 149 -15.60 5.44 3.78
N VAL A 150 -15.21 5.84 4.99
CA VAL A 150 -14.11 6.81 5.18
C VAL A 150 -12.82 6.30 4.53
N TYR A 151 -12.48 5.02 4.71
CA TYR A 151 -11.34 4.41 4.02
C TYR A 151 -11.44 4.57 2.50
N ALA A 152 -12.58 4.22 1.90
CA ALA A 152 -12.78 4.34 0.45
C ALA A 152 -12.70 5.81 -0.03
N GLN A 153 -13.22 6.76 0.76
CA GLN A 153 -13.09 8.19 0.49
C GLN A 153 -11.61 8.62 0.50
N THR A 154 -10.82 8.14 1.47
CA THR A 154 -9.37 8.48 1.49
C THR A 154 -8.65 7.95 0.27
N LYS A 155 -9.00 6.76 -0.23
CA LYS A 155 -8.41 6.20 -1.46
C LYS A 155 -8.79 7.02 -2.70
N LYS A 156 -10.07 7.37 -2.86
CA LYS A 156 -10.54 8.26 -3.94
C LYS A 156 -9.82 9.60 -3.93
N LEU A 157 -9.75 10.27 -2.76
CA LEU A 157 -9.06 11.56 -2.64
C LEU A 157 -7.56 11.46 -2.94
N SER A 158 -6.92 10.36 -2.57
CA SER A 158 -5.52 10.10 -2.92
C SER A 158 -5.34 9.92 -4.44
N GLU A 159 -6.25 9.22 -5.13
CA GLU A 159 -6.26 9.14 -6.59
C GLU A 159 -6.38 10.54 -7.24
N GLU A 160 -7.27 11.39 -6.72
CA GLU A 160 -7.47 12.76 -7.19
C GLU A 160 -6.22 13.63 -7.00
N LEU A 161 -5.55 13.52 -5.85
CA LEU A 161 -4.28 14.22 -5.58
C LEU A 161 -3.19 13.80 -6.59
N ILE A 162 -3.04 12.50 -6.80
CA ILE A 162 -2.06 11.94 -7.75
C ILE A 162 -2.41 12.40 -9.17
N LYS A 163 -3.67 12.33 -9.57
CA LYS A 163 -4.15 12.81 -10.89
C LYS A 163 -3.86 14.29 -11.09
N LYS A 164 -4.09 15.12 -10.06
CA LYS A 164 -3.76 16.55 -10.13
C LYS A 164 -2.25 16.77 -10.35
N GLN A 165 -1.40 15.99 -9.67
CA GLN A 165 0.05 16.07 -9.85
C GLN A 165 0.49 15.62 -11.25
N THR A 166 -0.17 14.63 -11.87
CA THR A 166 0.14 14.22 -13.27
C THR A 166 -0.14 15.33 -14.28
N GLN A 167 -1.07 16.23 -13.99
CA GLN A 167 -1.40 17.36 -14.85
C GLN A 167 -0.42 18.52 -14.70
N ALA A 168 0.13 18.71 -13.49
CA ALA A 168 1.08 19.77 -13.19
C ALA A 168 2.52 19.42 -13.60
N ASP A 169 2.92 18.18 -13.34
CA ASP A 169 4.28 17.71 -13.53
C ASP A 169 4.26 16.48 -14.47
N GLN A 170 5.13 16.30 -15.37
CA GLN A 170 5.19 15.15 -16.29
C GLN A 170 5.24 13.76 -15.57
N LEU A 171 4.48 13.63 -14.48
CA LEU A 171 4.35 12.40 -13.68
C LEU A 171 3.40 11.43 -14.35
N LYS A 172 3.83 10.20 -14.58
CA LYS A 172 2.99 9.08 -15.03
C LYS A 172 2.50 8.31 -13.81
N ALA A 173 1.19 8.11 -13.69
CA ALA A 173 0.60 7.43 -12.56
C ALA A 173 -0.30 6.26 -13.00
N ILE A 174 -0.31 5.22 -12.19
CA ILE A 174 -1.24 4.08 -12.29
C ILE A 174 -1.87 3.87 -10.91
N SER A 175 -3.19 3.83 -10.83
CA SER A 175 -3.92 3.44 -9.62
C SER A 175 -4.40 1.99 -9.78
N LEU A 176 -3.97 1.11 -8.88
CA LEU A 176 -4.37 -0.29 -8.85
C LEU A 176 -5.52 -0.45 -7.85
N ARG A 177 -6.74 -0.63 -8.35
CA ARG A 177 -7.95 -0.80 -7.53
C ARG A 177 -8.16 -2.26 -7.18
N TYR A 178 -7.50 -2.74 -6.14
CA TYR A 178 -7.62 -4.12 -5.68
C TYR A 178 -9.01 -4.40 -5.12
N PHE A 179 -9.54 -5.60 -5.39
CA PHE A 179 -10.69 -6.16 -4.70
C PHE A 179 -10.22 -6.79 -3.38
N ASN A 180 -10.08 -8.11 -3.35
CA ASN A 180 -9.61 -8.82 -2.16
C ASN A 180 -8.32 -9.58 -2.51
N PRO A 181 -7.15 -8.97 -2.32
CA PRO A 181 -5.89 -9.66 -2.59
C PRO A 181 -5.73 -10.82 -1.61
N ILE A 182 -5.54 -12.00 -2.15
CA ILE A 182 -5.33 -13.24 -1.41
C ILE A 182 -4.14 -14.01 -1.97
N GLY A 183 -3.55 -14.85 -1.17
CA GLY A 183 -2.46 -15.73 -1.55
C GLY A 183 -1.28 -15.62 -0.60
N ALA A 184 -0.27 -16.44 -0.85
CA ALA A 184 1.03 -16.37 -0.22
C ALA A 184 2.09 -16.27 -1.30
N HIS A 185 3.24 -15.70 -0.97
CA HIS A 185 4.39 -15.77 -1.84
C HIS A 185 4.74 -17.24 -2.12
N GLU A 186 5.14 -17.58 -3.36
CA GLU A 186 5.43 -18.97 -3.76
C GLU A 186 6.47 -19.65 -2.86
N ASP A 187 7.47 -18.90 -2.38
CA ASP A 187 8.48 -19.37 -1.45
C ASP A 187 8.03 -19.26 0.03
N TYR A 188 6.80 -18.84 0.32
CA TYR A 188 6.24 -18.61 1.68
C TYR A 188 7.07 -17.68 2.57
N VAL A 189 7.86 -16.82 1.98
CA VAL A 189 8.83 -15.96 2.69
C VAL A 189 8.21 -14.69 3.25
N ILE A 190 7.17 -14.14 2.59
CA ILE A 190 6.47 -12.94 3.03
C ILE A 190 5.09 -13.33 3.53
N THR A 191 4.74 -12.87 4.71
CA THR A 191 3.48 -13.19 5.38
C THR A 191 2.66 -11.93 5.65
N ASP A 192 1.33 -12.07 5.58
CA ASP A 192 0.43 -11.04 6.14
C ASP A 192 0.41 -11.13 7.67
N ASN A 193 0.14 -10.02 8.32
CA ASN A 193 -0.11 -10.00 9.75
C ASN A 193 -1.60 -10.24 9.98
N PHE A 194 -1.98 -11.47 10.32
CA PHE A 194 -3.36 -11.87 10.60
C PHE A 194 -3.84 -11.49 12.02
N GLU A 195 -2.97 -10.95 12.87
CA GLU A 195 -3.34 -10.46 14.18
C GLU A 195 -4.16 -9.16 14.02
N GLY A 196 -5.45 -9.24 14.34
CA GLY A 196 -6.36 -8.09 14.32
C GLY A 196 -7.05 -7.77 12.98
N THR A 197 -6.95 -8.60 11.95
CA THR A 197 -7.63 -8.39 10.67
C THR A 197 -9.12 -8.76 10.72
N ASN A 198 -9.90 -7.94 11.38
CA ASN A 198 -11.35 -8.00 11.24
C ASN A 198 -11.74 -7.50 9.84
N GLY A 199 -12.28 -8.37 9.00
CA GLY A 199 -12.86 -8.00 7.71
C GLY A 199 -12.23 -8.60 6.45
N ASN A 200 -11.10 -9.31 6.53
CA ASN A 200 -10.60 -10.09 5.40
C ASN A 200 -11.15 -11.52 5.47
N ILE A 201 -11.96 -11.89 4.50
CA ILE A 201 -12.62 -13.21 4.48
C ILE A 201 -11.63 -14.37 4.55
N MET A 202 -10.48 -14.29 3.86
CA MET A 202 -9.48 -15.36 3.90
C MET A 202 -8.81 -15.48 5.27
N ALA A 203 -8.54 -14.35 5.93
CA ALA A 203 -8.01 -14.37 7.30
C ALA A 203 -9.01 -15.04 8.26
N MET A 204 -10.30 -14.73 8.14
CA MET A 204 -11.35 -15.33 8.96
C MET A 204 -11.49 -16.84 8.66
N LEU A 205 -11.49 -17.24 7.40
CA LEU A 205 -11.52 -18.67 7.01
C LEU A 205 -10.33 -19.44 7.57
N ILE A 206 -9.12 -18.89 7.51
CA ILE A 206 -7.92 -19.51 8.08
C ILE A 206 -8.06 -19.63 9.60
N ARG A 207 -8.55 -18.60 10.30
CA ARG A 207 -8.76 -18.64 11.76
C ARG A 207 -9.76 -19.72 12.17
N VAL A 208 -10.86 -19.88 11.43
CA VAL A 208 -11.83 -20.97 11.66
C VAL A 208 -11.19 -22.31 11.36
N ALA A 209 -10.51 -22.48 10.23
CA ALA A 209 -9.87 -23.73 9.84
C ALA A 209 -8.77 -24.18 10.82
N THR A 210 -8.10 -23.22 11.48
CA THR A 210 -7.05 -23.48 12.48
C THR A 210 -7.56 -23.56 13.92
N GLY A 211 -8.88 -23.45 14.14
CA GLY A 211 -9.50 -23.49 15.47
C GLY A 211 -9.29 -22.25 16.33
N LEU A 212 -8.80 -21.15 15.76
CA LEU A 212 -8.64 -19.87 16.44
C LEU A 212 -9.97 -19.10 16.56
N GLU A 213 -10.96 -19.47 15.76
CA GLU A 213 -12.33 -18.98 15.80
C GLU A 213 -13.31 -20.17 15.67
N GLU A 214 -14.45 -20.13 16.36
CA GLU A 214 -15.43 -21.20 16.32
C GLU A 214 -16.22 -21.25 15.00
N LYS A 215 -16.50 -20.09 14.42
CA LYS A 215 -17.40 -19.96 13.26
C LYS A 215 -17.10 -18.74 12.40
N LEU A 216 -17.45 -18.85 11.13
CA LEU A 216 -17.53 -17.72 10.21
C LEU A 216 -18.92 -17.06 10.32
N ASN A 217 -18.96 -15.76 10.57
CA ASN A 217 -20.21 -15.00 10.54
C ASN A 217 -20.51 -14.56 9.10
N ILE A 218 -21.71 -14.90 8.62
CA ILE A 218 -22.23 -14.48 7.32
C ILE A 218 -23.25 -13.37 7.58
N PHE A 219 -23.08 -12.21 6.94
CA PHE A 219 -23.86 -11.00 7.21
C PHE A 219 -24.98 -10.75 6.20
N GLY A 220 -25.20 -11.62 5.24
CA GLY A 220 -26.26 -11.54 4.23
C GLY A 220 -26.60 -12.89 3.63
N ASN A 221 -27.69 -12.96 2.89
CA ASN A 221 -28.17 -14.15 2.19
C ASN A 221 -28.20 -13.98 0.66
N ASP A 222 -27.71 -12.87 0.17
CA ASP A 222 -27.67 -12.43 -1.23
C ASP A 222 -26.34 -12.75 -1.92
#